data_ac5d721cf50fe99792e90cba27fe70e4
#
_entry.id   ac5d721cf50fe99792e90cba27fe70e4
#
_cell.length_a   1.000
_cell.length_b   1.000
_cell.length_c   1.000
_cell.angle_alpha   90.00
_cell.angle_beta   90.00
_cell.angle_gamma   90.00
#
_symmetry.space_group_name_H-M   'P 1'
#
loop_
_entity.id
_entity.type
_entity.pdbx_description
1 polymer ?
#
loop_
_entity_poly.entity_id
_entity_poly.type
_entity_poly.pdbx_seq_one_letter_code
_entity_poly.pdbx_strand_id
1 'polypeptide(L)'
;MPVSKDMFSRNAAFQQFETLKRNREKRSKQKLFFLEGVHPVEQAIAAGFEFYAIGCDAEARLSGWAEDMIRRARPEIVYRMAHALREELSDRDNPCELVCLVRMRPELKAIDAPDALYTVFDRATTPGNLGTVIRSADAFGCRSVITTGHSADFYDPQCVRASIGTLFHVAHAALPSCDEAIAFFDSLPVRPLIVGTSAHGTALIDEVDMTGPVALVVGNETFGLSKAWKERCDVLCKIPIYGAASSLNVGCAATACLYEIARQRRARHL
;
A
#
# COMPACT_ATOMS: atom_id res chain seq x y z
N MET A 1 11.12 -27.27 -11.49
CA MET A 1 10.69 -26.37 -12.58
C MET A 1 9.21 -26.08 -12.39
N PRO A 2 8.68 -24.87 -12.69
CA PRO A 2 7.26 -24.60 -12.62
C PRO A 2 6.48 -25.49 -13.59
N VAL A 3 5.24 -25.79 -13.22
CA VAL A 3 4.34 -26.53 -14.12
C VAL A 3 3.87 -25.56 -15.22
N SER A 4 4.11 -25.86 -16.48
CA SER A 4 3.62 -25.05 -17.62
C SER A 4 2.28 -25.58 -18.10
N LYS A 5 1.31 -24.66 -18.32
CA LYS A 5 -0.04 -24.98 -18.81
C LYS A 5 -0.47 -23.95 -19.86
N ASP A 6 -1.11 -24.43 -20.92
CA ASP A 6 -1.70 -23.54 -21.91
C ASP A 6 -3.10 -23.09 -21.50
N MET A 7 -3.45 -21.84 -21.83
CA MET A 7 -4.73 -21.21 -21.51
C MET A 7 -5.25 -20.44 -22.74
N PHE A 8 -6.07 -21.08 -23.55
CA PHE A 8 -6.64 -20.50 -24.79
C PHE A 8 -8.15 -20.21 -24.69
N SER A 9 -8.75 -20.37 -23.49
CA SER A 9 -10.15 -20.06 -23.25
C SER A 9 -10.35 -19.59 -21.80
N ARG A 10 -11.49 -18.96 -21.53
CA ARG A 10 -11.90 -18.53 -20.18
C ARG A 10 -12.26 -19.72 -19.28
N ASN A 11 -11.28 -20.50 -18.92
CA ASN A 11 -11.41 -21.63 -18.01
C ASN A 11 -11.37 -21.21 -16.52
N ALA A 12 -11.41 -22.17 -15.62
CA ALA A 12 -11.39 -21.93 -14.17
C ALA A 12 -10.14 -21.14 -13.70
N ALA A 13 -8.98 -21.35 -14.37
CA ALA A 13 -7.77 -20.61 -14.02
C ALA A 13 -7.88 -19.14 -14.46
N PHE A 14 -8.41 -18.85 -15.64
CA PHE A 14 -8.68 -17.47 -16.07
C PHE A 14 -9.64 -16.77 -15.11
N GLN A 15 -10.74 -17.44 -14.75
CA GLN A 15 -11.69 -16.91 -13.77
C GLN A 15 -11.06 -16.64 -12.41
N GLN A 16 -10.04 -17.41 -12.01
CA GLN A 16 -9.30 -17.15 -10.77
C GLN A 16 -8.53 -15.82 -10.85
N PHE A 17 -7.80 -15.56 -11.94
CA PHE A 17 -7.13 -14.26 -12.16
C PHE A 17 -8.13 -13.11 -12.12
N GLU A 18 -9.22 -13.21 -12.89
CA GLU A 18 -10.25 -12.18 -12.94
C GLU A 18 -10.91 -11.94 -11.58
N THR A 19 -11.26 -13.01 -10.88
CA THR A 19 -11.88 -12.93 -9.54
C THR A 19 -10.96 -12.27 -8.52
N LEU A 20 -9.70 -12.67 -8.47
CA LEU A 20 -8.73 -12.10 -7.52
C LEU A 20 -8.39 -10.65 -7.84
N LYS A 21 -8.46 -10.25 -9.09
CA LYS A 21 -8.34 -8.85 -9.51
C LYS A 21 -9.48 -8.00 -8.95
N ARG A 22 -10.73 -8.49 -8.97
CA ARG A 22 -11.93 -7.69 -8.67
C ARG A 22 -12.51 -7.87 -7.27
N ASN A 23 -12.24 -8.98 -6.59
CA ASN A 23 -12.99 -9.38 -5.39
C ASN A 23 -12.09 -9.52 -4.15
N ARG A 24 -12.25 -8.55 -3.21
CA ARG A 24 -11.53 -8.51 -1.93
C ARG A 24 -11.73 -9.76 -1.08
N GLU A 25 -12.97 -10.24 -0.95
CA GLU A 25 -13.27 -11.41 -0.11
C GLU A 25 -12.60 -12.67 -0.65
N LYS A 26 -12.57 -12.82 -1.97
CA LYS A 26 -11.89 -13.93 -2.62
C LYS A 26 -10.37 -13.85 -2.43
N ARG A 27 -9.78 -12.65 -2.52
CA ARG A 27 -8.36 -12.44 -2.18
C ARG A 27 -8.08 -12.88 -0.74
N SER A 28 -8.86 -12.40 0.21
CA SER A 28 -8.71 -12.74 1.63
C SER A 28 -8.89 -14.24 1.89
N LYS A 29 -9.89 -14.88 1.26
CA LYS A 29 -10.17 -16.31 1.42
C LYS A 29 -9.08 -17.20 0.81
N GLN A 30 -8.59 -16.86 -0.38
CA GLN A 30 -7.57 -17.64 -1.07
C GLN A 30 -6.14 -17.26 -0.64
N LYS A 31 -5.98 -16.15 0.11
CA LYS A 31 -4.68 -15.58 0.47
C LYS A 31 -3.79 -15.31 -0.74
N LEU A 32 -4.43 -14.91 -1.85
CA LEU A 32 -3.79 -14.56 -3.11
C LEU A 32 -4.27 -13.19 -3.59
N PHE A 33 -3.40 -12.47 -4.28
CA PHE A 33 -3.75 -11.21 -4.92
C PHE A 33 -3.23 -11.15 -6.35
N PHE A 34 -3.87 -10.31 -7.16
CA PHE A 34 -3.48 -10.04 -8.54
C PHE A 34 -2.38 -8.97 -8.58
N LEU A 35 -1.35 -9.22 -9.36
CA LEU A 35 -0.21 -8.33 -9.53
C LEU A 35 0.12 -8.16 -11.01
N GLU A 36 0.26 -6.91 -11.46
CA GLU A 36 0.65 -6.53 -12.80
C GLU A 36 1.58 -5.30 -12.79
N GLY A 37 2.51 -5.27 -13.71
CA GLY A 37 3.40 -4.14 -13.96
C GLY A 37 4.86 -4.43 -13.62
N VAL A 38 5.77 -3.80 -14.39
CA VAL A 38 7.21 -4.05 -14.29
C VAL A 38 7.71 -3.83 -12.85
N HIS A 39 7.60 -2.61 -12.33
CA HIS A 39 8.09 -2.30 -10.98
C HIS A 39 7.41 -3.11 -9.88
N PRO A 40 6.07 -3.25 -9.83
CA PRO A 40 5.45 -4.08 -8.80
C PRO A 40 5.92 -5.53 -8.80
N VAL A 41 6.13 -6.15 -9.98
CA VAL A 41 6.64 -7.53 -10.08
C VAL A 41 8.07 -7.61 -9.56
N GLU A 42 8.95 -6.68 -9.97
CA GLU A 42 10.33 -6.61 -9.50
C GLU A 42 10.41 -6.44 -7.98
N GLN A 43 9.61 -5.54 -7.42
CA GLN A 43 9.57 -5.27 -5.99
C GLN A 43 9.02 -6.45 -5.18
N ALA A 44 7.98 -7.13 -5.67
CA ALA A 44 7.48 -8.34 -5.02
C ALA A 44 8.52 -9.46 -4.97
N ILE A 45 9.28 -9.65 -6.07
CA ILE A 45 10.38 -10.62 -6.12
C ILE A 45 11.50 -10.20 -5.17
N ALA A 46 11.91 -8.92 -5.19
CA ALA A 46 12.97 -8.40 -4.32
C ALA A 46 12.62 -8.55 -2.83
N ALA A 47 11.34 -8.33 -2.48
CA ALA A 47 10.83 -8.54 -1.14
C ALA A 47 10.61 -10.03 -0.78
N GLY A 48 10.87 -10.97 -1.71
CA GLY A 48 10.77 -12.41 -1.49
C GLY A 48 9.33 -12.92 -1.38
N PHE A 49 8.35 -12.28 -2.05
CA PHE A 49 6.98 -12.81 -2.12
C PHE A 49 6.92 -14.10 -2.94
N GLU A 50 6.02 -15.00 -2.54
CA GLU A 50 5.80 -16.27 -3.22
C GLU A 50 4.79 -16.12 -4.35
N PHE A 51 5.20 -16.49 -5.56
CA PHE A 51 4.34 -16.44 -6.75
C PHE A 51 3.63 -17.78 -6.91
N TYR A 52 2.30 -17.77 -6.79
CA TYR A 52 1.46 -18.93 -7.07
C TYR A 52 1.39 -19.21 -8.57
N ALA A 53 1.09 -18.19 -9.36
CA ALA A 53 1.00 -18.36 -10.81
C ALA A 53 1.48 -17.10 -11.54
N ILE A 54 2.04 -17.30 -12.72
CA ILE A 54 2.36 -16.24 -13.69
C ILE A 54 1.69 -16.58 -15.01
N GLY A 55 0.92 -15.64 -15.54
CA GLY A 55 0.41 -15.67 -16.90
C GLY A 55 1.27 -14.84 -17.83
N CYS A 56 1.64 -15.42 -18.98
CA CYS A 56 2.41 -14.76 -20.04
C CYS A 56 1.81 -15.07 -21.40
N ASP A 57 2.17 -14.29 -22.41
CA ASP A 57 1.69 -14.47 -23.77
C ASP A 57 2.20 -15.78 -24.38
N ALA A 58 1.32 -16.56 -24.98
CA ALA A 58 1.66 -17.80 -25.70
C ALA A 58 2.04 -17.57 -27.16
N GLU A 59 1.61 -16.44 -27.73
CA GLU A 59 1.69 -16.13 -29.16
C GLU A 59 2.87 -15.20 -29.49
N ALA A 60 3.40 -14.51 -28.47
CA ALA A 60 4.53 -13.61 -28.62
C ALA A 60 5.80 -14.16 -27.93
N ARG A 61 6.95 -13.78 -28.45
CA ARG A 61 8.22 -14.04 -27.78
C ARG A 61 8.33 -13.11 -26.56
N LEU A 62 8.62 -13.69 -25.40
CA LEU A 62 8.86 -12.93 -24.18
C LEU A 62 10.16 -12.12 -24.29
N SER A 63 10.15 -10.93 -23.67
CA SER A 63 11.36 -10.15 -23.49
C SER A 63 12.31 -10.83 -22.50
N GLY A 64 13.58 -10.45 -22.53
CA GLY A 64 14.57 -10.92 -21.55
C GLY A 64 14.20 -10.55 -20.12
N TRP A 65 13.46 -9.44 -19.91
CA TRP A 65 12.89 -9.07 -18.61
C TRP A 65 11.86 -10.10 -18.13
N ALA A 66 10.89 -10.43 -18.94
CA ALA A 66 9.83 -11.37 -18.58
C ALA A 66 10.40 -12.76 -18.26
N GLU A 67 11.35 -13.25 -19.08
CA GLU A 67 12.04 -14.52 -18.85
C GLU A 67 12.82 -14.51 -17.53
N ASP A 68 13.53 -13.40 -17.20
CA ASP A 68 14.25 -13.24 -15.93
C ASP A 68 13.30 -13.21 -14.73
N MET A 69 12.17 -12.49 -14.82
CA MET A 69 11.19 -12.44 -13.75
C MET A 69 10.58 -13.81 -13.46
N ILE A 70 10.19 -14.57 -14.48
CA ILE A 70 9.67 -15.94 -14.31
C ILE A 70 10.72 -16.83 -13.63
N ARG A 71 11.97 -16.74 -14.05
CA ARG A 71 13.06 -17.52 -13.48
C ARG A 71 13.30 -17.19 -11.99
N ARG A 72 13.29 -15.90 -11.64
CA ARG A 72 13.53 -15.42 -10.26
C ARG A 72 12.33 -15.66 -9.34
N ALA A 73 11.12 -15.43 -9.83
CA ALA A 73 9.88 -15.63 -9.07
C ALA A 73 9.63 -17.09 -8.73
N ARG A 74 10.10 -18.04 -9.55
CA ARG A 74 9.91 -19.49 -9.38
C ARG A 74 8.45 -19.85 -9.06
N PRO A 75 7.47 -19.43 -9.88
CA PRO A 75 6.06 -19.67 -9.60
C PRO A 75 5.76 -21.18 -9.57
N GLU A 76 4.68 -21.57 -8.90
CA GLU A 76 4.22 -22.96 -8.96
C GLU A 76 3.72 -23.31 -10.36
N ILE A 77 3.04 -22.36 -11.05
CA ILE A 77 2.44 -22.56 -12.36
C ILE A 77 2.79 -21.38 -13.28
N VAL A 78 3.15 -21.69 -14.53
CA VAL A 78 3.23 -20.72 -15.62
C VAL A 78 2.09 -21.00 -16.61
N TYR A 79 1.20 -20.04 -16.80
CA TYR A 79 0.14 -20.11 -17.80
C TYR A 79 0.57 -19.38 -19.08
N ARG A 80 0.67 -20.12 -20.18
CA ARG A 80 0.83 -19.54 -21.51
C ARG A 80 -0.56 -19.19 -22.03
N MET A 81 -0.89 -17.91 -22.05
CA MET A 81 -2.23 -17.42 -22.36
C MET A 81 -2.33 -16.95 -23.81
N ALA A 82 -3.50 -17.14 -24.42
CA ALA A 82 -3.82 -16.41 -25.64
C ALA A 82 -3.68 -14.90 -25.42
N HIS A 83 -3.15 -14.19 -26.39
CA HIS A 83 -2.90 -12.74 -26.33
C HIS A 83 -4.11 -11.96 -25.82
N ALA A 84 -5.28 -12.20 -26.40
CA ALA A 84 -6.54 -11.54 -26.04
C ALA A 84 -6.95 -11.77 -24.57
N LEU A 85 -6.71 -12.97 -24.03
CA LEU A 85 -7.03 -13.26 -22.62
C LEU A 85 -6.10 -12.50 -21.66
N ARG A 86 -4.82 -12.37 -22.00
CA ARG A 86 -3.87 -11.61 -21.21
C ARG A 86 -4.24 -10.12 -21.19
N GLU A 87 -4.59 -9.55 -22.35
CA GLU A 87 -5.03 -8.16 -22.44
C GLU A 87 -6.31 -7.89 -21.65
N GLU A 88 -7.27 -8.80 -21.67
CA GLU A 88 -8.50 -8.69 -20.89
C GLU A 88 -8.27 -8.64 -19.38
N LEU A 89 -7.21 -9.30 -18.89
CA LEU A 89 -6.83 -9.25 -17.48
C LEU A 89 -6.16 -7.92 -17.10
N SER A 90 -5.67 -7.15 -18.04
CA SER A 90 -5.05 -5.84 -17.77
C SER A 90 -6.09 -4.71 -17.70
N ASP A 91 -5.85 -3.71 -16.83
CA ASP A 91 -6.55 -2.42 -16.82
C ASP A 91 -5.65 -1.30 -17.36
N ARG A 92 -4.65 -1.64 -18.16
CA ARG A 92 -3.67 -0.69 -18.70
C ARG A 92 -3.83 -0.56 -20.22
N ASP A 93 -3.64 0.65 -20.73
CA ASP A 93 -3.56 0.89 -22.18
C ASP A 93 -2.39 0.12 -22.80
N ASN A 94 -1.30 -0.06 -22.05
CA ASN A 94 -0.17 -0.91 -22.43
C ASN A 94 -0.03 -2.04 -21.41
N PRO A 95 -0.63 -3.22 -21.66
CA PRO A 95 -0.57 -4.37 -20.77
C PRO A 95 0.86 -4.85 -20.53
N CYS A 96 1.19 -5.19 -19.29
CA CYS A 96 2.45 -5.82 -18.96
C CYS A 96 2.53 -7.23 -19.58
N GLU A 97 3.73 -7.70 -19.94
CA GLU A 97 3.91 -9.07 -20.45
C GLU A 97 3.50 -10.15 -19.45
N LEU A 98 3.55 -9.82 -18.16
CA LEU A 98 3.23 -10.74 -17.07
C LEU A 98 2.03 -10.25 -16.26
N VAL A 99 1.12 -11.18 -15.97
CA VAL A 99 0.07 -11.05 -14.96
C VAL A 99 0.27 -12.14 -13.92
N CYS A 100 0.23 -11.80 -12.64
CA CYS A 100 0.66 -12.70 -11.60
C CYS A 100 -0.42 -12.89 -10.52
N LEU A 101 -0.46 -14.08 -9.93
CA LEU A 101 -1.13 -14.35 -8.67
C LEU A 101 -0.05 -14.61 -7.62
N VAL A 102 -0.06 -13.80 -6.57
CA VAL A 102 0.99 -13.77 -5.55
C VAL A 102 0.36 -14.07 -4.19
N ARG A 103 1.07 -14.81 -3.33
CA ARG A 103 0.59 -15.13 -1.99
C ARG A 103 0.63 -13.90 -1.10
N MET A 104 -0.49 -13.63 -0.42
CA MET A 104 -0.54 -12.60 0.61
C MET A 104 0.34 -13.04 1.78
N ARG A 105 1.07 -12.10 2.35
CA ARG A 105 1.74 -12.32 3.64
C ARG A 105 0.79 -12.02 4.79
N PRO A 106 0.97 -12.65 5.96
CA PRO A 106 0.34 -12.21 7.18
C PRO A 106 0.64 -10.71 7.39
N GLU A 107 -0.31 -10.00 7.97
CA GLU A 107 -0.08 -8.60 8.36
C GLU A 107 1.17 -8.53 9.23
N LEU A 108 2.12 -7.70 8.82
CA LEU A 108 3.36 -7.53 9.55
C LEU A 108 3.03 -6.75 10.82
N LYS A 109 3.47 -7.28 11.96
CA LYS A 109 3.45 -6.51 13.21
C LYS A 109 4.32 -5.26 13.01
N ALA A 110 3.82 -4.13 13.47
CA ALA A 110 4.58 -2.89 13.42
C ALA A 110 5.92 -3.07 14.17
N ILE A 111 6.97 -2.54 13.58
CA ILE A 111 8.32 -2.64 14.15
C ILE A 111 8.47 -1.50 15.16
N ASP A 112 8.70 -1.85 16.42
CA ASP A 112 9.05 -0.90 17.46
C ASP A 112 10.50 -0.43 17.27
N ALA A 113 10.70 0.90 17.30
CA ALA A 113 12.02 1.53 17.26
C ALA A 113 11.95 2.90 17.94
N PRO A 114 13.06 3.38 18.55
CA PRO A 114 13.08 4.66 19.27
C PRO A 114 12.67 5.88 18.43
N ASP A 115 12.83 5.79 17.11
CA ASP A 115 12.48 6.81 16.13
C ASP A 115 11.34 6.35 15.22
N ALA A 116 10.51 5.41 15.66
CA ALA A 116 9.48 4.81 14.82
C ALA A 116 8.52 5.87 14.27
N LEU A 117 8.26 5.79 12.96
CA LEU A 117 7.26 6.59 12.27
C LEU A 117 6.18 5.64 11.75
N TYR A 118 4.94 5.91 12.15
CA TYR A 118 3.75 5.21 11.71
C TYR A 118 2.87 6.17 10.93
N THR A 119 2.22 5.68 9.89
CA THR A 119 1.17 6.43 9.20
C THR A 119 -0.16 5.70 9.40
N VAL A 120 -1.14 6.39 9.91
CA VAL A 120 -2.50 5.87 10.06
C VAL A 120 -3.41 6.55 9.05
N PHE A 121 -4.15 5.78 8.28
CA PHE A 121 -5.15 6.30 7.36
C PHE A 121 -6.55 5.90 7.85
N ASP A 122 -7.25 6.87 8.44
CA ASP A 122 -8.59 6.68 8.98
C ASP A 122 -9.60 6.56 7.85
N ARG A 123 -10.23 5.38 7.72
CA ARG A 123 -11.29 5.09 6.74
C ARG A 123 -10.87 5.42 5.30
N ALA A 124 -9.71 4.93 4.89
CA ALA A 124 -9.22 5.05 3.51
C ALA A 124 -10.21 4.44 2.52
N THR A 125 -10.93 5.24 1.74
CA THR A 125 -11.95 4.71 0.81
C THR A 125 -11.40 4.41 -0.57
N THR A 126 -10.41 5.17 -1.02
CA THR A 126 -9.86 5.09 -2.36
C THR A 126 -8.55 4.29 -2.38
N PRO A 127 -8.50 3.10 -3.04
CA PRO A 127 -7.28 2.28 -3.08
C PRO A 127 -6.08 3.03 -3.67
N GLY A 128 -6.30 3.89 -4.67
CA GLY A 128 -5.24 4.72 -5.26
C GLY A 128 -4.61 5.69 -4.27
N ASN A 129 -5.41 6.34 -3.42
CA ASN A 129 -4.91 7.22 -2.36
C ASN A 129 -4.13 6.43 -1.30
N LEU A 130 -4.65 5.24 -0.91
CA LEU A 130 -3.93 4.36 0.00
C LEU A 130 -2.55 3.99 -0.55
N GLY A 131 -2.48 3.59 -1.82
CA GLY A 131 -1.20 3.28 -2.48
C GLY A 131 -0.26 4.48 -2.54
N THR A 132 -0.77 5.70 -2.78
CA THR A 132 0.02 6.94 -2.76
C THR A 132 0.58 7.22 -1.37
N VAL A 133 -0.23 7.04 -0.32
CA VAL A 133 0.22 7.19 1.07
C VAL A 133 1.32 6.18 1.41
N ILE A 134 1.15 4.90 1.01
CA ILE A 134 2.16 3.85 1.21
C ILE A 134 3.48 4.22 0.53
N ARG A 135 3.42 4.71 -0.72
CA ARG A 135 4.60 5.13 -1.46
C ARG A 135 5.34 6.27 -0.76
N SER A 136 4.61 7.25 -0.23
CA SER A 136 5.20 8.35 0.52
C SER A 136 5.75 7.89 1.87
N ALA A 137 5.06 6.99 2.55
CA ALA A 137 5.50 6.39 3.80
C ALA A 137 6.85 5.68 3.63
N ASP A 138 6.98 4.86 2.59
CA ASP A 138 8.25 4.20 2.25
C ASP A 138 9.37 5.22 1.97
N ALA A 139 9.09 6.22 1.12
CA ALA A 139 10.06 7.24 0.73
C ALA A 139 10.63 8.04 1.91
N PHE A 140 9.85 8.21 2.98
CA PHE A 140 10.27 8.97 4.18
C PHE A 140 10.58 8.09 5.39
N GLY A 141 10.81 6.78 5.18
CA GLY A 141 11.29 5.87 6.23
C GLY A 141 10.23 5.50 7.27
N CYS A 142 8.96 5.59 6.92
CA CYS A 142 7.87 5.13 7.79
C CYS A 142 7.94 3.60 7.97
N ARG A 143 7.81 3.15 9.21
CA ARG A 143 7.91 1.73 9.56
C ARG A 143 6.67 0.94 9.22
N SER A 144 5.49 1.54 9.35
CA SER A 144 4.26 0.88 8.96
C SER A 144 3.15 1.84 8.57
N VAL A 145 2.24 1.35 7.72
CA VAL A 145 0.98 2.00 7.36
C VAL A 145 -0.17 1.19 7.94
N ILE A 146 -0.98 1.84 8.75
CA ILE A 146 -2.15 1.25 9.42
C ILE A 146 -3.40 1.89 8.81
N THR A 147 -4.39 1.10 8.45
CA THR A 147 -5.72 1.62 8.16
C THR A 147 -6.66 1.32 9.31
N THR A 148 -7.61 2.23 9.60
CA THR A 148 -8.64 2.00 10.61
C THR A 148 -10.04 2.09 10.03
N GLY A 149 -10.96 1.31 10.61
CA GLY A 149 -12.35 1.27 10.17
C GLY A 149 -12.52 0.62 8.80
N HIS A 150 -13.64 0.95 8.14
CA HIS A 150 -13.89 0.43 6.79
C HIS A 150 -12.97 1.10 5.78
N SER A 151 -11.95 0.39 5.38
CA SER A 151 -10.87 0.89 4.51
C SER A 151 -10.69 0.03 3.26
N ALA A 152 -10.08 0.63 2.24
CA ALA A 152 -9.63 -0.06 1.04
C ALA A 152 -8.67 -1.20 1.39
N ASP A 153 -8.62 -2.19 0.52
CA ASP A 153 -7.73 -3.34 0.64
C ASP A 153 -6.31 -2.96 0.18
N PHE A 154 -5.31 -3.27 1.00
CA PHE A 154 -3.90 -3.08 0.64
C PHE A 154 -3.52 -3.81 -0.65
N TYR A 155 -4.09 -5.00 -0.86
CA TYR A 155 -3.84 -5.83 -2.04
C TYR A 155 -4.82 -5.58 -3.20
N ASP A 156 -5.58 -4.47 -3.16
CA ASP A 156 -6.34 -4.03 -4.31
C ASP A 156 -5.38 -3.65 -5.46
N PRO A 157 -5.63 -4.09 -6.71
CA PRO A 157 -4.73 -3.78 -7.84
C PRO A 157 -4.45 -2.29 -8.03
N GLN A 158 -5.41 -1.41 -7.71
CA GLN A 158 -5.18 0.04 -7.78
C GLN A 158 -4.25 0.53 -6.67
N CYS A 159 -4.34 -0.05 -5.47
CA CYS A 159 -3.42 0.25 -4.36
C CYS A 159 -2.01 -0.23 -4.69
N VAL A 160 -1.86 -1.47 -5.13
CA VAL A 160 -0.58 -2.04 -5.54
C VAL A 160 0.07 -1.23 -6.66
N ARG A 161 -0.72 -0.82 -7.66
CA ARG A 161 -0.25 0.03 -8.76
C ARG A 161 0.20 1.40 -8.29
N ALA A 162 -0.60 2.08 -7.47
CA ALA A 162 -0.30 3.42 -6.99
C ALA A 162 0.90 3.45 -6.04
N SER A 163 1.12 2.38 -5.28
CA SER A 163 2.31 2.21 -4.45
C SER A 163 3.58 1.90 -5.24
N ILE A 164 3.47 1.59 -6.55
CA ILE A 164 4.58 1.12 -7.41
C ILE A 164 5.40 -0.04 -6.81
N GLY A 165 4.77 -0.85 -5.95
CA GLY A 165 5.38 -2.00 -5.27
C GLY A 165 6.05 -1.69 -3.93
N THR A 166 6.11 -0.45 -3.46
CA THR A 166 6.63 -0.12 -2.12
C THR A 166 5.80 -0.76 -1.00
N LEU A 167 4.53 -1.09 -1.27
CA LEU A 167 3.69 -1.91 -0.39
C LEU A 167 4.40 -3.17 0.12
N PHE A 168 5.27 -3.78 -0.69
CA PHE A 168 5.95 -5.01 -0.34
C PHE A 168 7.12 -4.83 0.63
N HIS A 169 7.51 -3.60 0.91
CA HIS A 169 8.63 -3.23 1.80
C HIS A 169 8.17 -2.54 3.09
N VAL A 170 6.94 -2.00 3.10
CA VAL A 170 6.37 -1.32 4.28
C VAL A 170 5.46 -2.29 5.03
N ALA A 171 5.66 -2.39 6.35
CA ALA A 171 4.72 -3.11 7.19
C ALA A 171 3.34 -2.48 7.10
N HIS A 172 2.29 -3.28 7.07
CA HIS A 172 0.93 -2.75 6.99
C HIS A 172 -0.06 -3.61 7.77
N ALA A 173 -1.09 -2.97 8.33
CA ALA A 173 -2.16 -3.61 9.06
C ALA A 173 -3.50 -2.89 8.85
N ALA A 174 -4.58 -3.65 8.80
CA ALA A 174 -5.95 -3.12 8.84
C ALA A 174 -6.53 -3.39 10.24
N LEU A 175 -6.76 -2.33 11.00
CA LEU A 175 -7.36 -2.42 12.33
C LEU A 175 -8.84 -2.02 12.26
N PRO A 176 -9.72 -2.71 13.01
CA PRO A 176 -11.15 -2.44 12.96
C PRO A 176 -11.55 -1.03 13.35
N SER A 177 -10.81 -0.40 14.28
CA SER A 177 -11.18 0.92 14.81
C SER A 177 -9.97 1.75 15.25
N CYS A 178 -10.27 3.00 15.63
CA CYS A 178 -9.33 3.89 16.30
C CYS A 178 -8.85 3.29 17.65
N ASP A 179 -9.76 2.65 18.40
CA ASP A 179 -9.44 2.14 19.74
C ASP A 179 -8.40 1.00 19.68
N GLU A 180 -8.48 0.10 18.69
CA GLU A 180 -7.45 -0.93 18.49
C GLU A 180 -6.10 -0.32 18.07
N ALA A 181 -6.11 0.74 17.28
CA ALA A 181 -4.87 1.42 16.92
C ALA A 181 -4.24 2.13 18.14
N ILE A 182 -5.04 2.76 18.97
CA ILE A 182 -4.58 3.36 20.25
C ILE A 182 -4.04 2.28 21.18
N ALA A 183 -4.78 1.18 21.37
CA ALA A 183 -4.32 0.07 22.20
C ALA A 183 -2.99 -0.52 21.71
N PHE A 184 -2.82 -0.60 20.38
CA PHE A 184 -1.55 -0.99 19.79
C PHE A 184 -0.44 0.00 20.15
N PHE A 185 -0.63 1.31 19.98
CA PHE A 185 0.38 2.32 20.31
C PHE A 185 0.69 2.38 21.81
N ASP A 186 -0.31 2.20 22.67
CA ASP A 186 -0.15 2.17 24.13
C ASP A 186 0.60 0.90 24.59
N SER A 187 0.62 -0.16 23.79
CA SER A 187 1.37 -1.40 24.08
C SER A 187 2.85 -1.33 23.71
N LEU A 188 3.28 -0.29 22.98
CA LEU A 188 4.68 -0.12 22.59
C LEU A 188 5.54 0.34 23.78
N PRO A 189 6.82 -0.06 23.87
CA PRO A 189 7.74 0.40 24.90
C PRO A 189 7.86 1.92 24.98
N VAL A 190 7.77 2.61 23.84
CA VAL A 190 7.69 4.06 23.74
C VAL A 190 6.47 4.42 22.91
N ARG A 191 5.46 4.98 23.56
CA ARG A 191 4.24 5.44 22.88
C ARG A 191 4.58 6.59 21.94
N PRO A 192 4.20 6.51 20.64
CA PRO A 192 4.41 7.60 19.70
C PRO A 192 3.51 8.80 20.00
N LEU A 193 3.96 10.00 19.67
CA LEU A 193 3.11 11.19 19.59
C LEU A 193 2.09 11.00 18.48
N ILE A 194 0.80 11.07 18.79
CA ILE A 194 -0.28 10.89 17.82
C ILE A 194 -0.67 12.23 17.23
N VAL A 195 -0.26 12.45 15.98
CA VAL A 195 -0.43 13.72 15.26
C VAL A 195 -1.52 13.56 14.22
N GLY A 196 -2.68 14.15 14.45
CA GLY A 196 -3.79 14.16 13.50
C GLY A 196 -3.71 15.34 12.53
N THR A 197 -4.02 15.11 11.26
CA THR A 197 -4.07 16.17 10.23
C THR A 197 -5.49 16.68 10.03
N SER A 198 -5.69 17.98 10.09
CA SER A 198 -7.01 18.60 9.87
C SER A 198 -6.83 20.04 9.35
N ALA A 199 -7.70 20.48 8.41
CA ALA A 199 -7.73 21.88 8.01
C ALA A 199 -8.05 22.85 9.16
N HIS A 200 -8.67 22.33 10.23
CA HIS A 200 -9.02 23.06 11.45
C HIS A 200 -8.05 22.75 12.61
N GLY A 201 -6.85 22.26 12.31
CA GLY A 201 -5.82 21.99 13.33
C GLY A 201 -5.43 23.26 14.09
N THR A 202 -5.09 23.11 15.36
CA THR A 202 -4.72 24.22 16.25
C THR A 202 -3.26 24.64 16.10
N ALA A 203 -2.38 23.70 15.69
CA ALA A 203 -0.96 23.95 15.48
C ALA A 203 -0.62 23.90 13.96
N LEU A 204 0.41 24.60 13.54
CA LEU A 204 1.01 24.37 12.24
C LEU A 204 1.88 23.13 12.27
N ILE A 205 1.97 22.42 11.15
CA ILE A 205 2.72 21.14 11.08
C ILE A 205 4.19 21.32 11.41
N ASP A 206 4.78 22.46 11.09
CA ASP A 206 6.18 22.82 11.33
C ASP A 206 6.45 23.34 12.75
N GLU A 207 5.41 23.62 13.53
CA GLU A 207 5.50 24.02 14.95
C GLU A 207 5.47 22.81 15.91
N VAL A 208 5.08 21.63 15.44
CA VAL A 208 5.01 20.41 16.24
C VAL A 208 6.36 19.70 16.23
N ASP A 209 6.95 19.41 17.39
CA ASP A 209 8.18 18.60 17.47
C ASP A 209 7.87 17.13 17.16
N MET A 210 8.30 16.67 16.00
CA MET A 210 8.11 15.31 15.49
C MET A 210 9.44 14.54 15.33
N THR A 211 10.44 14.91 16.12
CA THR A 211 11.77 14.27 16.08
C THR A 211 11.81 12.91 16.78
N GLY A 212 10.92 12.65 17.73
CA GLY A 212 10.73 11.36 18.41
C GLY A 212 9.83 10.39 17.65
N PRO A 213 9.34 9.32 18.30
CA PRO A 213 8.34 8.42 17.73
C PRO A 213 7.04 9.15 17.41
N VAL A 214 6.50 8.96 16.21
CA VAL A 214 5.29 9.65 15.72
C VAL A 214 4.33 8.66 15.05
N ALA A 215 3.04 8.82 15.32
CA ALA A 215 1.95 8.25 14.56
C ALA A 215 1.20 9.38 13.84
N LEU A 216 1.49 9.58 12.56
CA LEU A 216 0.81 10.54 11.69
C LEU A 216 -0.55 9.97 11.29
N VAL A 217 -1.63 10.64 11.66
CA VAL A 217 -3.00 10.23 11.31
C VAL A 217 -3.56 11.14 10.23
N VAL A 218 -3.84 10.57 9.06
CA VAL A 218 -4.54 11.26 7.96
C VAL A 218 -5.98 10.77 7.87
N GLY A 219 -6.88 11.68 7.58
CA GLY A 219 -8.31 11.38 7.57
C GLY A 219 -8.84 10.91 6.23
N ASN A 220 -10.10 10.48 6.23
CA ASN A 220 -10.87 10.16 5.05
C ASN A 220 -10.87 11.33 4.03
N GLU A 221 -10.91 11.01 2.75
CA GLU A 221 -10.81 11.96 1.65
C GLU A 221 -11.94 13.00 1.64
N THR A 222 -13.12 12.61 2.08
CA THR A 222 -14.31 13.47 2.07
C THR A 222 -14.60 14.10 3.44
N PHE A 223 -14.50 13.29 4.50
CA PHE A 223 -14.95 13.67 5.85
C PHE A 223 -13.80 14.06 6.79
N GLY A 224 -12.56 13.91 6.36
CA GLY A 224 -11.40 14.11 7.21
C GLY A 224 -11.32 13.07 8.35
N LEU A 225 -10.69 13.43 9.44
CA LEU A 225 -10.58 12.57 10.63
C LEU A 225 -11.95 12.32 11.26
N SER A 226 -12.19 11.07 11.68
CA SER A 226 -13.33 10.71 12.52
C SER A 226 -13.30 11.45 13.86
N LYS A 227 -14.46 11.53 14.52
CA LYS A 227 -14.55 12.10 15.86
C LYS A 227 -13.64 11.37 16.83
N ALA A 228 -13.62 10.03 16.78
CA ALA A 228 -12.75 9.21 17.60
C ALA A 228 -11.27 9.60 17.46
N TRP A 229 -10.77 9.75 16.25
CA TRP A 229 -9.39 10.17 16.04
C TRP A 229 -9.13 11.61 16.50
N LYS A 230 -10.06 12.55 16.27
CA LYS A 230 -9.91 13.94 16.76
C LYS A 230 -9.80 14.03 18.28
N GLU A 231 -10.48 13.15 19.01
CA GLU A 231 -10.46 13.07 20.47
C GLU A 231 -9.24 12.34 21.03
N ARG A 232 -8.61 11.45 20.22
CA ARG A 232 -7.48 10.62 20.65
C ARG A 232 -6.11 11.12 20.17
N CYS A 233 -6.07 12.05 19.22
CA CYS A 233 -4.81 12.70 18.83
C CYS A 233 -4.27 13.56 19.96
N ASP A 234 -2.97 13.47 20.22
CA ASP A 234 -2.28 14.35 21.18
C ASP A 234 -2.23 15.79 20.64
N VAL A 235 -2.13 15.94 19.31
CA VAL A 235 -2.17 17.24 18.64
C VAL A 235 -2.90 17.12 17.28
N LEU A 236 -3.68 18.14 16.94
CA LEU A 236 -4.26 18.32 15.62
C LEU A 236 -3.50 19.42 14.90
N CYS A 237 -2.79 19.07 13.85
CA CYS A 237 -2.03 20.01 13.05
C CYS A 237 -2.70 20.30 11.70
N LYS A 238 -2.32 21.42 11.11
CA LYS A 238 -2.72 21.82 9.76
C LYS A 238 -1.51 22.15 8.90
N ILE A 239 -1.64 21.89 7.61
CA ILE A 239 -0.72 22.38 6.59
C ILE A 239 -1.18 23.79 6.21
N PRO A 240 -0.32 24.82 6.26
CA PRO A 240 -0.72 26.15 5.84
C PRO A 240 -1.03 26.16 4.34
N ILE A 241 -2.21 26.70 3.98
CA ILE A 241 -2.66 26.86 2.60
C ILE A 241 -2.81 28.36 2.33
N TYR A 242 -2.12 28.86 1.33
CA TYR A 242 -2.08 30.28 1.00
C TYR A 242 -2.95 30.68 -0.21
N GLY A 243 -3.46 29.68 -0.94
CA GLY A 243 -4.27 29.87 -2.13
C GLY A 243 -5.76 29.63 -1.88
N ALA A 244 -6.52 29.47 -2.97
CA ALA A 244 -7.97 29.26 -2.95
C ALA A 244 -8.38 27.81 -2.60
N ALA A 245 -7.45 26.86 -2.53
CA ALA A 245 -7.74 25.48 -2.18
C ALA A 245 -8.19 25.39 -0.72
N SER A 246 -9.30 24.70 -0.45
CA SER A 246 -9.78 24.44 0.91
C SER A 246 -9.06 23.28 1.59
N SER A 247 -8.44 22.39 0.82
CA SER A 247 -7.72 21.21 1.28
C SER A 247 -6.78 20.68 0.20
N LEU A 248 -5.91 19.76 0.57
CA LEU A 248 -5.09 18.96 -0.35
C LEU A 248 -5.68 17.56 -0.52
N ASN A 249 -5.40 16.91 -1.64
CA ASN A 249 -5.59 15.47 -1.74
C ASN A 249 -4.88 14.78 -0.58
N VAL A 250 -5.48 13.73 -0.02
CA VAL A 250 -4.96 13.07 1.20
C VAL A 250 -3.56 12.50 1.01
N GLY A 251 -3.25 11.95 -0.16
CA GLY A 251 -1.89 11.48 -0.49
C GLY A 251 -0.88 12.61 -0.51
N CYS A 252 -1.25 13.78 -1.09
CA CYS A 252 -0.42 14.99 -1.10
C CYS A 252 -0.22 15.53 0.31
N ALA A 253 -1.29 15.59 1.11
CA ALA A 253 -1.22 16.02 2.50
C ALA A 253 -0.31 15.11 3.34
N ALA A 254 -0.49 13.79 3.23
CA ALA A 254 0.37 12.82 3.88
C ALA A 254 1.84 12.98 3.47
N THR A 255 2.11 13.18 2.18
CA THR A 255 3.45 13.39 1.64
C THR A 255 4.11 14.64 2.26
N ALA A 256 3.38 15.75 2.32
CA ALA A 256 3.89 16.99 2.90
C ALA A 256 4.23 16.83 4.39
N CYS A 257 3.34 16.18 5.15
CA CYS A 257 3.58 15.92 6.57
C CYS A 257 4.76 14.96 6.80
N LEU A 258 4.86 13.89 6.04
CA LEU A 258 5.96 12.93 6.13
C LEU A 258 7.30 13.58 5.74
N TYR A 259 7.31 14.45 4.73
CA TYR A 259 8.49 15.24 4.38
C TYR A 259 8.92 16.16 5.52
N GLU A 260 7.98 16.85 6.16
CA GLU A 260 8.28 17.72 7.31
C GLU A 260 8.87 16.93 8.48
N ILE A 261 8.29 15.78 8.82
CA ILE A 261 8.85 14.88 9.83
C ILE A 261 10.29 14.48 9.50
N ALA A 262 10.52 14.06 8.25
CA ALA A 262 11.86 13.68 7.80
C ALA A 262 12.84 14.86 7.81
N ARG A 263 12.36 16.08 7.47
CA ARG A 263 13.16 17.32 7.54
C ARG A 263 13.60 17.63 8.96
N GLN A 264 12.70 17.57 9.94
CA GLN A 264 13.00 17.82 11.35
C GLN A 264 14.02 16.80 11.89
N ARG A 265 13.84 15.52 11.60
CA ARG A 265 14.75 14.44 12.03
C ARG A 265 16.14 14.60 11.44
N ARG A 266 16.24 14.95 10.16
CA ARG A 266 17.53 15.22 9.51
C ARG A 266 18.24 16.43 10.13
N ALA A 267 17.52 17.48 10.47
CA ALA A 267 18.11 18.68 11.08
C ALA A 267 18.63 18.42 12.51
N ARG A 268 18.13 17.39 13.21
CA ARG A 268 18.62 16.99 14.55
C ARG A 268 19.93 16.20 14.50
N HIS A 269 20.25 15.60 13.35
CA HIS A 269 21.45 14.80 13.16
C HIS A 269 22.61 15.60 12.52
N LEU A 270 22.38 16.89 12.25
CA LEU A 270 23.38 17.86 11.82
C LEU A 270 23.82 18.74 13.00
#